data_5a6c60a3771c565ebd179d4aec3888ef
#
_entry.id   5a6c60a3771c565ebd179d4aec3888ef
#
_cell.length_a   1.000
_cell.length_b   1.000
_cell.length_c   1.000
_cell.angle_alpha   90.00
_cell.angle_beta   90.00
_cell.angle_gamma   90.00
#
_symmetry.space_group_name_H-M   'P 1'
#
loop_
_entity.id
_entity.type
_entity.pdbx_description
1 polymer ?
#
loop_
_entity_poly.entity_id
_entity_poly.type
_entity_poly.pdbx_seq_one_letter_code
_entity_poly.pdbx_strand_id
1 'polypeptide(L)'
;MAMTVMATDRDEPRIRAAIADDVAVIGQIVEQAYRHYIPRIGKPPAPMLDDYAVRVSEGVVWVIEGGDAVAGVIVLLPRPDYLLLDNIAVALSRQRAGLGRQLLAFAEAEAVRRGYREIRLYTHRTMTENQRLYASIGYEDIGRGTEAGYERVFMRKRLPARARAGEA
;
A
#
# COMPACT_ATOMS: atom_id res chain seq x y z
N MET A 1 -18.18 36.99 -18.38
CA MET A 1 -18.31 35.62 -18.83
C MET A 1 -17.16 34.82 -18.20
N ALA A 2 -17.44 34.12 -17.14
CA ALA A 2 -16.47 33.23 -16.51
C ALA A 2 -16.44 31.92 -17.31
N MET A 3 -15.32 31.67 -17.99
CA MET A 3 -15.03 30.34 -18.55
C MET A 3 -14.71 29.43 -17.38
N THR A 4 -15.69 28.60 -17.01
CA THR A 4 -15.45 27.46 -16.13
C THR A 4 -14.55 26.50 -16.93
N VAL A 5 -13.27 26.48 -16.59
CA VAL A 5 -12.38 25.41 -17.04
C VAL A 5 -12.89 24.15 -16.37
N MET A 6 -13.53 23.28 -17.15
CA MET A 6 -13.80 21.92 -16.71
C MET A 6 -12.43 21.26 -16.43
N ALA A 7 -12.17 20.99 -15.14
CA ALA A 7 -11.08 20.10 -14.77
C ALA A 7 -11.29 18.80 -15.53
N THR A 8 -10.37 18.48 -16.40
CA THR A 8 -10.43 17.26 -17.19
C THR A 8 -10.25 16.08 -16.23
N ASP A 9 -11.07 15.07 -16.41
CA ASP A 9 -11.12 13.76 -15.72
C ASP A 9 -9.73 13.06 -15.61
N ARG A 10 -8.69 13.68 -16.17
CA ARG A 10 -7.31 13.20 -16.19
C ARG A 10 -6.48 13.53 -14.94
N ASP A 11 -6.95 14.43 -14.08
CA ASP A 11 -6.20 14.89 -12.90
C ASP A 11 -6.58 14.12 -11.61
N GLU A 12 -7.67 13.34 -11.63
CA GLU A 12 -8.04 12.53 -10.48
C GLU A 12 -7.15 11.28 -10.37
N PRO A 13 -6.63 10.99 -9.16
CA PRO A 13 -5.84 9.80 -8.94
C PRO A 13 -6.64 8.53 -9.26
N ARG A 14 -6.02 7.60 -9.99
CA ARG A 14 -6.65 6.33 -10.38
C ARG A 14 -5.77 5.15 -9.97
N ILE A 15 -6.39 4.15 -9.36
CA ILE A 15 -5.73 2.90 -8.97
C ILE A 15 -6.05 1.83 -10.01
N ARG A 16 -5.03 1.13 -10.47
CA ARG A 16 -5.12 0.02 -11.41
C ARG A 16 -4.12 -1.09 -11.10
N ALA A 17 -4.34 -2.28 -11.62
CA ALA A 17 -3.34 -3.34 -11.57
C ALA A 17 -2.06 -2.91 -12.28
N ALA A 18 -0.91 -3.22 -11.69
CA ALA A 18 0.39 -2.97 -12.30
C ALA A 18 0.62 -3.90 -13.49
N ILE A 19 1.33 -3.39 -14.48
CA ILE A 19 1.76 -4.13 -15.68
C ILE A 19 3.30 -4.17 -15.73
N ALA A 20 3.86 -4.99 -16.61
CA ALA A 20 5.32 -5.15 -16.73
C ALA A 20 6.06 -3.83 -16.95
N ASP A 21 5.48 -2.90 -17.71
CA ASP A 21 6.07 -1.58 -17.96
C ASP A 21 6.18 -0.70 -16.71
N ASP A 22 5.47 -1.02 -15.63
CA ASP A 22 5.52 -0.26 -14.38
C ASP A 22 6.67 -0.69 -13.47
N VAL A 23 7.29 -1.84 -13.71
CA VAL A 23 8.28 -2.45 -12.79
C VAL A 23 9.44 -1.50 -12.49
N ALA A 24 9.98 -0.82 -13.47
CA ALA A 24 11.09 0.10 -13.29
C ALA A 24 10.72 1.29 -12.39
N VAL A 25 9.57 1.92 -12.63
CA VAL A 25 9.12 3.05 -11.82
C VAL A 25 8.70 2.63 -10.41
N ILE A 26 8.12 1.44 -10.25
CA ILE A 26 7.83 0.86 -8.93
C ILE A 26 9.11 0.73 -8.11
N GLY A 27 10.17 0.16 -8.68
CA GLY A 27 11.45 0.02 -8.02
C GLY A 27 12.04 1.36 -7.58
N GLN A 28 11.95 2.38 -8.41
CA GLN A 28 12.41 3.74 -8.08
C GLN A 28 11.60 4.37 -6.94
N ILE A 29 10.28 4.23 -6.97
CA ILE A 29 9.39 4.76 -5.91
C ILE A 29 9.71 4.09 -4.57
N VAL A 30 9.84 2.77 -4.56
CA VAL A 30 10.15 2.01 -3.34
C VAL A 30 11.53 2.40 -2.80
N GLU A 31 12.53 2.47 -3.65
CA GLU A 31 13.88 2.87 -3.23
C GLU A 31 13.86 4.26 -2.58
N GLN A 32 13.26 5.23 -3.22
CA GLN A 32 13.19 6.60 -2.71
C GLN A 32 12.39 6.69 -1.41
N ALA A 33 11.28 5.97 -1.30
CA ALA A 33 10.43 6.01 -0.12
C ALA A 33 11.07 5.36 1.11
N TYR A 34 11.89 4.33 0.92
CA TYR A 34 12.46 3.54 2.02
C TYR A 34 13.94 3.82 2.33
N ARG A 35 14.66 4.50 1.44
CA ARG A 35 16.11 4.75 1.61
C ARG A 35 16.48 5.37 2.95
N HIS A 36 15.69 6.30 3.45
CA HIS A 36 15.97 7.01 4.72
C HIS A 36 15.84 6.11 5.96
N TYR A 37 15.26 4.91 5.83
CA TYR A 37 15.21 3.94 6.92
C TYR A 37 16.46 3.06 7.03
N ILE A 38 17.33 3.04 6.01
CA ILE A 38 18.56 2.22 6.03
C ILE A 38 19.40 2.50 7.27
N PRO A 39 19.70 3.76 7.66
CA PRO A 39 20.47 4.03 8.87
C PRO A 39 19.80 3.56 10.16
N ARG A 40 18.45 3.58 10.22
CA ARG A 40 17.69 3.14 11.40
C ARG A 40 17.70 1.62 11.56
N ILE A 41 17.68 0.89 10.45
CA ILE A 41 17.59 -0.57 10.43
C ILE A 41 18.98 -1.21 10.36
N GLY A 42 19.96 -0.51 9.77
CA GLY A 42 21.31 -1.01 9.54
C GLY A 42 21.48 -1.84 8.27
N LYS A 43 20.42 -1.95 7.47
CA LYS A 43 20.38 -2.64 6.18
C LYS A 43 19.16 -2.16 5.38
N PRO A 44 19.09 -2.43 4.05
CA PRO A 44 17.92 -2.08 3.27
C PRO A 44 16.66 -2.72 3.82
N PRO A 45 15.55 -1.97 4.00
CA PRO A 45 14.24 -2.53 4.30
C PRO A 45 13.83 -3.59 3.28
N ALA A 46 13.08 -4.61 3.72
CA ALA A 46 12.69 -5.73 2.88
C ALA A 46 12.01 -5.34 1.55
N PRO A 47 11.15 -4.29 1.49
CA PRO A 47 10.56 -3.86 0.23
C PRO A 47 11.57 -3.42 -0.85
N MET A 48 12.76 -2.94 -0.46
CA MET A 48 13.81 -2.57 -1.41
C MET A 48 14.49 -3.77 -2.06
N LEU A 49 14.32 -4.96 -1.50
CA LEU A 49 14.95 -6.21 -1.95
C LEU A 49 13.99 -7.13 -2.69
N ASP A 50 12.72 -6.76 -2.79
CA ASP A 50 11.70 -7.58 -3.44
C ASP A 50 11.82 -7.55 -4.97
N ASP A 51 11.43 -8.63 -5.62
CA ASP A 51 11.38 -8.76 -7.08
C ASP A 51 10.00 -8.31 -7.59
N TYR A 52 9.88 -7.06 -7.98
CA TYR A 52 8.61 -6.50 -8.46
C TYR A 52 8.18 -7.05 -9.82
N ALA A 53 9.09 -7.54 -10.66
CA ALA A 53 8.72 -8.21 -11.89
C ALA A 53 7.93 -9.50 -11.58
N VAL A 54 8.40 -10.29 -10.62
CA VAL A 54 7.69 -11.48 -10.14
C VAL A 54 6.36 -11.10 -9.51
N ARG A 55 6.33 -10.11 -8.61
CA ARG A 55 5.10 -9.67 -7.94
C ARG A 55 4.04 -9.18 -8.92
N VAL A 56 4.43 -8.41 -9.92
CA VAL A 56 3.51 -7.96 -10.98
C VAL A 56 2.97 -9.15 -11.77
N SER A 57 3.82 -10.12 -12.12
CA SER A 57 3.37 -11.34 -12.83
C SER A 57 2.40 -12.19 -12.02
N GLU A 58 2.51 -12.16 -10.70
CA GLU A 58 1.59 -12.84 -9.77
C GLU A 58 0.23 -12.11 -9.61
N GLY A 59 0.10 -10.89 -10.14
CA GLY A 59 -1.14 -10.11 -10.06
C GLY A 59 -1.44 -9.53 -8.67
N VAL A 60 -0.42 -9.30 -7.85
CA VAL A 60 -0.55 -8.83 -6.45
C VAL A 60 -0.11 -7.38 -6.25
N VAL A 61 0.14 -6.65 -7.33
CA VAL A 61 0.63 -5.27 -7.30
C VAL A 61 -0.37 -4.34 -7.97
N TRP A 62 -0.67 -3.23 -7.33
CA TRP A 62 -1.46 -2.12 -7.87
C TRP A 62 -0.66 -0.84 -7.78
N VAL A 63 -0.92 0.04 -8.73
CA VAL A 63 -0.33 1.38 -8.78
C VAL A 63 -1.40 2.44 -8.73
N ILE A 64 -1.07 3.60 -8.17
CA ILE A 64 -1.89 4.80 -8.25
C ILE A 64 -1.24 5.78 -9.21
N GLU A 65 -2.00 6.21 -10.20
CA GLU A 65 -1.59 7.24 -11.15
C GLU A 65 -2.07 8.60 -10.67
N GLY A 66 -1.18 9.58 -10.72
CA GLY A 66 -1.51 10.97 -10.50
C GLY A 66 -1.16 11.75 -11.77
N GLY A 67 -2.17 12.16 -12.53
CA GLY A 67 -1.95 12.66 -13.88
C GLY A 67 -1.52 11.54 -14.83
N ASP A 68 -0.44 11.75 -15.59
CA ASP A 68 0.06 10.78 -16.58
C ASP A 68 1.17 9.86 -16.04
N ALA A 69 1.44 9.89 -14.75
CA ALA A 69 2.55 9.16 -14.13
C ALA A 69 2.12 8.29 -12.94
N VAL A 70 2.78 7.15 -12.79
CA VAL A 70 2.67 6.33 -11.57
C VAL A 70 3.28 7.09 -10.40
N ALA A 71 2.47 7.29 -9.36
CA ALA A 71 2.82 8.07 -8.18
C ALA A 71 2.92 7.23 -6.90
N GLY A 72 2.46 5.99 -6.92
CA GLY A 72 2.53 5.10 -5.77
C GLY A 72 2.23 3.66 -6.12
N VAL A 73 2.51 2.78 -5.18
CA VAL A 73 2.38 1.32 -5.33
C VAL A 73 1.89 0.69 -4.04
N ILE A 74 1.11 -0.38 -4.17
CA ILE A 74 0.72 -1.24 -3.06
C ILE A 74 0.81 -2.70 -3.47
N VAL A 75 1.31 -3.54 -2.57
CA VAL A 75 1.39 -5.00 -2.74
C VAL A 75 0.47 -5.66 -1.72
N LEU A 76 -0.47 -6.45 -2.20
CA LEU A 76 -1.46 -7.15 -1.40
C LEU A 76 -1.33 -8.66 -1.63
N LEU A 77 -0.99 -9.40 -0.59
CA LEU A 77 -0.78 -10.84 -0.67
C LEU A 77 -1.95 -11.58 -0.02
N PRO A 78 -2.70 -12.39 -0.77
CA PRO A 78 -3.75 -13.25 -0.20
C PRO A 78 -3.16 -14.26 0.78
N ARG A 79 -3.81 -14.39 1.94
CA ARG A 79 -3.56 -15.43 2.93
C ARG A 79 -4.87 -16.18 3.19
N PRO A 80 -4.84 -17.35 3.83
CA PRO A 80 -6.07 -18.10 4.08
C PRO A 80 -7.14 -17.30 4.84
N ASP A 81 -6.75 -16.55 5.88
CA ASP A 81 -7.67 -15.92 6.81
C ASP A 81 -7.67 -14.38 6.75
N TYR A 82 -6.74 -13.78 6.02
CA TYR A 82 -6.60 -12.32 5.91
C TYR A 82 -5.93 -11.90 4.61
N LEU A 83 -6.12 -10.66 4.22
CA LEU A 83 -5.32 -10.02 3.19
C LEU A 83 -4.10 -9.37 3.84
N LEU A 84 -2.90 -9.68 3.37
CA LEU A 84 -1.67 -9.06 3.84
C LEU A 84 -1.31 -7.85 2.98
N LEU A 85 -1.28 -6.67 3.57
CA LEU A 85 -0.65 -5.50 2.98
C LEU A 85 0.86 -5.63 3.21
N ASP A 86 1.57 -6.06 2.18
CA ASP A 86 2.99 -6.38 2.27
C ASP A 86 3.87 -5.14 2.12
N ASN A 87 3.48 -4.23 1.25
CA ASN A 87 4.21 -3.00 0.96
C ASN A 87 3.29 -1.89 0.45
N ILE A 88 3.56 -0.67 0.84
CA ILE A 88 2.95 0.55 0.31
C ILE A 88 4.02 1.64 0.22
N ALA A 89 4.07 2.33 -0.91
CA ALA A 89 5.00 3.44 -1.11
C ALA A 89 4.39 4.50 -2.03
N VAL A 90 4.68 5.75 -1.74
CA VAL A 90 4.29 6.91 -2.56
C VAL A 90 5.54 7.68 -2.96
N ALA A 91 5.62 8.11 -4.21
CA ALA A 91 6.73 8.91 -4.71
C ALA A 91 6.95 10.15 -3.83
N LEU A 92 8.21 10.46 -3.52
CA LEU A 92 8.55 11.60 -2.62
C LEU A 92 7.92 12.92 -3.08
N SER A 93 7.91 13.18 -4.39
CA SER A 93 7.31 14.38 -4.98
C SER A 93 5.77 14.44 -4.84
N ARG A 94 5.15 13.34 -4.49
CA ARG A 94 3.68 13.19 -4.40
C ARG A 94 3.20 12.85 -2.99
N GLN A 95 4.08 12.80 -2.01
CA GLN A 95 3.70 12.62 -0.62
C GLN A 95 2.91 13.82 -0.09
N ARG A 96 2.06 13.58 0.92
CA ARG A 96 1.13 14.56 1.51
C ARG A 96 -0.04 15.00 0.60
N ALA A 97 -0.21 14.38 -0.57
CA ALA A 97 -1.35 14.61 -1.45
C ALA A 97 -2.53 13.65 -1.20
N GLY A 98 -2.47 12.82 -0.16
CA GLY A 98 -3.51 11.85 0.19
C GLY A 98 -3.46 10.55 -0.60
N LEU A 99 -2.45 10.31 -1.42
CA LEU A 99 -2.35 9.11 -2.26
C LEU A 99 -2.17 7.83 -1.43
N GLY A 100 -1.38 7.89 -0.36
CA GLY A 100 -1.20 6.77 0.56
C GLY A 100 -2.50 6.37 1.23
N ARG A 101 -3.32 7.32 1.64
CA ARG A 101 -4.65 7.06 2.21
C ARG A 101 -5.61 6.44 1.21
N GLN A 102 -5.55 6.86 -0.05
CA GLN A 102 -6.34 6.26 -1.13
C GLN A 102 -5.92 4.81 -1.39
N LEU A 103 -4.62 4.52 -1.39
CA LEU A 103 -4.11 3.15 -1.51
C LEU A 103 -4.54 2.28 -0.32
N LEU A 104 -4.50 2.80 0.89
CA LEU A 104 -4.96 2.09 2.09
C LEU A 104 -6.47 1.82 2.05
N ALA A 105 -7.27 2.79 1.63
CA ALA A 105 -8.71 2.61 1.45
C ALA A 105 -9.01 1.56 0.37
N PHE A 106 -8.27 1.56 -0.74
CA PHE A 106 -8.36 0.54 -1.77
C PHE A 106 -8.06 -0.86 -1.21
N ALA A 107 -7.01 -1.01 -0.41
CA ALA A 107 -6.64 -2.29 0.19
C ALA A 107 -7.76 -2.84 1.08
N GLU A 108 -8.39 -2.00 1.89
CA GLU A 108 -9.52 -2.40 2.74
C GLU A 108 -10.74 -2.80 1.90
N ALA A 109 -11.09 -2.01 0.89
CA ALA A 109 -12.18 -2.32 -0.02
C ALA A 109 -11.94 -3.64 -0.77
N GLU A 110 -10.72 -3.88 -1.22
CA GLU A 110 -10.33 -5.13 -1.90
C GLU A 110 -10.42 -6.33 -0.95
N ALA A 111 -10.00 -6.18 0.29
CA ALA A 111 -10.14 -7.23 1.30
C ALA A 111 -11.61 -7.58 1.55
N VAL A 112 -12.47 -6.58 1.71
CA VAL A 112 -13.93 -6.78 1.88
C VAL A 112 -14.52 -7.45 0.64
N ARG A 113 -14.17 -6.99 -0.55
CA ARG A 113 -14.64 -7.56 -1.82
C ARG A 113 -14.31 -9.04 -1.96
N ARG A 114 -13.14 -9.46 -1.47
CA ARG A 114 -12.68 -10.85 -1.48
C ARG A 114 -13.24 -11.71 -0.35
N GLY A 115 -14.02 -11.10 0.56
CA GLY A 115 -14.64 -11.81 1.68
C GLY A 115 -13.76 -11.92 2.93
N TYR A 116 -12.63 -11.23 2.98
CA TYR A 116 -11.80 -11.18 4.19
C TYR A 116 -12.47 -10.36 5.30
N ARG A 117 -12.30 -10.83 6.53
CA ARG A 117 -12.80 -10.16 7.74
C ARG A 117 -11.74 -9.33 8.43
N GLU A 118 -10.53 -9.40 7.97
CA GLU A 118 -9.41 -8.59 8.46
C GLU A 118 -8.33 -8.39 7.39
N ILE A 119 -7.67 -7.27 7.51
CA ILE A 119 -6.44 -6.95 6.79
C ILE A 119 -5.31 -6.83 7.81
N ARG A 120 -4.16 -7.38 7.48
CA ARG A 120 -2.96 -7.29 8.30
C ARG A 120 -1.84 -6.60 7.55
N LEU A 121 -0.95 -6.01 8.30
CA LEU A 121 0.32 -5.48 7.81
C LEU A 121 1.41 -5.73 8.85
N TYR A 122 2.63 -5.55 8.43
CA TYR A 122 3.76 -5.43 9.33
C TYR A 122 4.57 -4.19 8.98
N THR A 123 5.27 -3.67 9.96
CA THR A 123 6.21 -2.58 9.81
C THR A 123 7.43 -2.85 10.66
N HIS A 124 8.54 -2.18 10.40
CA HIS A 124 9.73 -2.34 11.22
C HIS A 124 9.56 -1.61 12.56
N ARG A 125 10.15 -2.16 13.61
CA ARG A 125 10.13 -1.58 14.96
C ARG A 125 10.55 -0.11 15.00
N THR A 126 11.50 0.28 14.15
CA THR A 126 12.01 1.65 14.09
C THR A 126 11.17 2.61 13.24
N MET A 127 10.19 2.11 12.51
CA MET A 127 9.29 2.92 11.69
C MET A 127 8.10 3.43 12.52
N THR A 128 8.38 4.22 13.54
CA THR A 128 7.37 4.68 14.50
C THR A 128 6.33 5.61 13.88
N GLU A 129 6.68 6.36 12.84
CA GLU A 129 5.76 7.21 12.09
C GLU A 129 4.68 6.37 11.39
N ASN A 130 5.08 5.25 10.80
CA ASN A 130 4.16 4.32 10.14
C ASN A 130 3.21 3.66 11.15
N GLN A 131 3.73 3.25 12.30
CA GLN A 131 2.92 2.66 13.36
C GLN A 131 1.83 3.63 13.84
N ARG A 132 2.17 4.91 14.01
CA ARG A 132 1.23 5.97 14.39
C ARG A 132 0.17 6.19 13.31
N LEU A 133 0.59 6.23 12.04
CA LEU A 133 -0.33 6.38 10.92
C LEU A 133 -1.34 5.24 10.88
N TYR A 134 -0.88 4.00 10.95
CA TYR A 134 -1.76 2.83 10.90
C TYR A 134 -2.69 2.78 12.10
N ALA A 135 -2.20 3.08 13.31
CA ALA A 135 -3.05 3.17 14.49
C ALA A 135 -4.14 4.23 14.35
N SER A 136 -3.81 5.39 13.74
CA SER A 136 -4.76 6.49 13.53
C SER A 136 -5.92 6.14 12.60
N ILE A 137 -5.75 5.13 11.73
CA ILE A 137 -6.79 4.67 10.78
C ILE A 137 -7.41 3.34 11.17
N GLY A 138 -7.19 2.88 12.42
CA GLY A 138 -7.90 1.75 13.00
C GLY A 138 -7.14 0.43 13.05
N TYR A 139 -5.86 0.40 12.71
CA TYR A 139 -5.03 -0.78 12.92
C TYR A 139 -4.63 -0.90 14.39
N GLU A 140 -4.67 -2.11 14.90
CA GLU A 140 -4.24 -2.44 16.26
C GLU A 140 -2.97 -3.31 16.24
N ASP A 141 -2.08 -3.09 17.18
CA ASP A 141 -0.88 -3.90 17.40
C ASP A 141 -1.30 -5.30 17.90
N ILE A 142 -0.92 -6.35 17.19
CA ILE A 142 -1.24 -7.74 17.55
C ILE A 142 -0.01 -8.57 17.91
N GLY A 143 1.17 -7.98 17.91
CA GLY A 143 2.38 -8.69 18.31
C GLY A 143 3.64 -8.16 17.64
N ARG A 144 4.74 -8.72 18.08
CA ARG A 144 6.09 -8.39 17.62
C ARG A 144 6.86 -9.67 17.37
N GLY A 145 7.75 -9.65 16.41
CA GLY A 145 8.59 -10.79 16.12
C GLY A 145 9.72 -10.45 15.17
N THR A 146 10.60 -11.41 14.96
CA THR A 146 11.69 -11.30 14.00
C THR A 146 11.41 -12.26 12.84
N GLU A 147 11.36 -11.71 11.62
CA GLU A 147 11.24 -12.48 10.39
C GLU A 147 12.33 -12.06 9.41
N ALA A 148 13.00 -13.02 8.79
CA ALA A 148 14.06 -12.77 7.81
C ALA A 148 15.13 -11.76 8.31
N GLY A 149 15.40 -11.73 9.62
CA GLY A 149 16.34 -10.81 10.25
C GLY A 149 15.81 -9.40 10.50
N TYR A 150 14.51 -9.15 10.32
CA TYR A 150 13.88 -7.87 10.62
C TYR A 150 12.99 -7.94 11.85
N GLU A 151 13.13 -6.94 12.73
CA GLU A 151 12.27 -6.79 13.90
C GLU A 151 10.96 -6.13 13.49
N ARG A 152 9.87 -6.88 13.51
CA ARG A 152 8.56 -6.47 12.99
C ARG A 152 7.54 -6.22 14.09
N VAL A 153 6.70 -5.22 13.84
CA VAL A 153 5.45 -4.98 14.54
C VAL A 153 4.33 -5.43 13.60
N PHE A 154 3.51 -6.36 14.07
CA PHE A 154 2.35 -6.86 13.32
C PHE A 154 1.11 -6.11 13.73
N MET A 155 0.34 -5.65 12.77
CA MET A 155 -0.87 -4.88 12.99
C MET A 155 -2.04 -5.45 12.21
N ARG A 156 -3.25 -5.28 12.72
CA ARG A 156 -4.48 -5.78 12.14
C ARG A 156 -5.57 -4.71 12.18
N LYS A 157 -6.39 -4.69 11.14
CA LYS A 157 -7.67 -3.97 11.14
C LYS A 157 -8.79 -4.95 10.82
N ARG A 158 -9.81 -5.00 11.66
CA ARG A 158 -11.03 -5.76 11.41
C ARG A 158 -11.90 -5.02 10.42
N LEU A 159 -12.53 -5.75 9.51
CA LEU A 159 -13.32 -5.22 8.42
C LEU A 159 -14.78 -5.64 8.57
N PRO A 160 -15.75 -4.84 8.03
CA PRO A 160 -17.14 -5.23 7.98
C PRO A 160 -17.33 -6.46 7.09
N ALA A 161 -18.41 -7.19 7.30
CA ALA A 161 -18.81 -8.25 6.39
C ALA A 161 -19.10 -7.69 5.00
N ARG A 162 -18.77 -8.47 3.94
CA ARG A 162 -19.20 -8.13 2.58
C ARG A 162 -20.73 -8.02 2.54
N ALA A 163 -21.24 -6.95 1.93
CA ALA A 163 -22.66 -6.82 1.69
C ALA A 163 -23.18 -8.01 0.84
N ARG A 164 -24.29 -8.65 1.28
CA ARG A 164 -24.94 -9.69 0.48
C ARG A 164 -25.52 -9.04 -0.78
N ALA A 165 -25.21 -9.59 -1.95
CA ALA A 165 -25.92 -9.22 -3.16
C ALA A 165 -27.36 -9.72 -3.02
N GLY A 166 -28.36 -8.81 -2.92
CA GLY A 166 -29.78 -9.15 -3.01
C GLY A 166 -30.68 -8.85 -1.83
N GLU A 167 -30.28 -8.08 -0.81
CA GLU A 167 -31.22 -7.48 0.13
C GLU A 167 -31.48 -6.03 -0.28
N ALA A 168 -32.40 -5.89 -1.23
CA ALA A 168 -33.04 -4.62 -1.49
C ALA A 168 -34.25 -4.46 -0.56
#